data_a84ebeb4f09df5cd00211976ef6facc2
#
_entry.id   a84ebeb4f09df5cd00211976ef6facc2
#
_cell.length_a   1.000
_cell.length_b   1.000
_cell.length_c   1.000
_cell.angle_alpha   90.00
_cell.angle_beta   90.00
_cell.angle_gamma   90.00
#
_symmetry.space_group_name_H-M   'P 1'
#
loop_
_entity.id
_entity.type
_entity.pdbx_description
1 polymer ?
#
loop_
_entity_poly.entity_id
_entity_poly.type
_entity_poly.pdbx_seq_one_letter_code
_entity_poly.pdbx_strand_id
1 'polypeptide(L)'
;DAVPVQEARTDGFNFKGNHFDVQSFSGLGAVPQWTPYIYQWVEDPSHYLIEKASSGGSAIWQLGVGDTIQLDGQTYTIFHVMRHVPNDDSAYPTLKSQGATVTWQTCESASANSDLAIWFAR
;
A
#
# COMPACT_ATOMS: atom_id res chain seq x y z
N ASP A 1 -4.33 35.10 -14.30
CA ASP A 1 -3.53 34.39 -13.36
C ASP A 1 -3.78 32.90 -13.45
N ALA A 2 -2.74 32.19 -13.75
CA ALA A 2 -2.85 30.75 -13.86
C ALA A 2 -3.20 30.18 -12.49
N VAL A 3 -4.31 29.46 -12.45
CA VAL A 3 -4.51 28.54 -11.36
C VAL A 3 -3.21 27.75 -11.24
N PRO A 4 -2.58 27.70 -10.08
CA PRO A 4 -1.40 26.88 -9.92
C PRO A 4 -1.72 25.49 -10.42
N VAL A 5 -1.06 25.09 -11.48
CA VAL A 5 -1.12 23.70 -11.89
C VAL A 5 -0.64 22.94 -10.65
N GLN A 6 -1.52 22.15 -10.11
CA GLN A 6 -1.15 21.32 -9.01
C GLN A 6 -0.12 20.34 -9.56
N GLU A 7 1.15 20.63 -9.31
CA GLU A 7 2.19 19.72 -9.71
C GLU A 7 1.94 18.38 -9.05
N ALA A 8 2.16 17.32 -9.83
CA ALA A 8 2.11 15.99 -9.28
C ALA A 8 3.06 15.92 -8.09
N ARG A 9 2.57 15.52 -6.94
CA ARG A 9 3.42 15.39 -5.77
C ARG A 9 4.42 14.30 -6.01
N THR A 10 5.67 14.59 -5.68
CA THR A 10 6.76 13.63 -5.83
C THR A 10 7.04 12.87 -4.55
N ASP A 11 6.47 13.32 -3.43
CA ASP A 11 6.59 12.64 -2.15
C ASP A 11 5.36 11.77 -1.87
N GLY A 12 5.51 10.81 -0.97
CA GLY A 12 4.41 10.00 -0.50
C GLY A 12 3.97 8.92 -1.47
N PHE A 13 2.80 8.39 -1.21
CA PHE A 13 2.18 7.29 -1.95
C PHE A 13 0.99 7.86 -2.72
N ASN A 14 1.06 7.86 -4.04
CA ASN A 14 0.09 8.55 -4.89
C ASN A 14 -0.50 7.61 -5.94
N PHE A 15 -1.81 7.69 -6.15
CA PHE A 15 -2.46 6.96 -7.23
C PHE A 15 -3.82 7.58 -7.54
N LYS A 16 -4.18 7.61 -8.81
CA LYS A 16 -5.53 8.03 -9.29
C LYS A 16 -6.04 9.31 -8.62
N GLY A 17 -5.18 10.31 -8.48
CA GLY A 17 -5.54 11.58 -7.85
C GLY A 17 -5.54 11.58 -6.33
N ASN A 18 -5.26 10.45 -5.69
CA ASN A 18 -5.13 10.36 -4.24
C ASN A 18 -3.68 10.54 -3.83
N HIS A 19 -3.49 11.18 -2.69
CA HIS A 19 -2.17 11.37 -2.09
C HIS A 19 -2.22 10.96 -0.62
N PHE A 20 -1.23 10.18 -0.21
CA PHE A 20 -1.06 9.79 1.19
C PHE A 20 0.38 10.02 1.61
N ASP A 21 0.56 10.71 2.72
CA ASP A 21 1.88 10.83 3.33
C ASP A 21 2.32 9.47 3.88
N VAL A 22 3.61 9.22 3.86
CA VAL A 22 4.19 7.97 4.33
C VAL A 22 4.86 8.19 5.66
N GLN A 23 4.54 7.32 6.61
CA GLN A 23 5.19 7.25 7.92
C GLN A 23 5.83 5.87 8.07
N SER A 24 6.81 5.76 8.95
CA SER A 24 7.45 4.48 9.24
C SER A 24 6.68 3.71 10.30
N PHE A 25 6.65 2.39 10.17
CA PHE A 25 6.05 1.49 11.15
C PHE A 25 6.96 0.29 11.34
N SER A 26 7.23 -0.07 12.60
CA SER A 26 8.06 -1.23 12.91
C SER A 26 7.25 -2.25 13.71
N GLY A 27 7.62 -3.53 13.57
CA GLY A 27 7.00 -4.63 14.28
C GLY A 27 5.91 -5.31 13.48
N LEU A 28 5.18 -6.21 14.13
CA LEU A 28 4.14 -7.03 13.52
C LEU A 28 2.73 -6.66 14.00
N GLY A 29 2.61 -5.60 14.80
CA GLY A 29 1.32 -5.15 15.31
C GLY A 29 0.48 -4.47 14.23
N ALA A 30 -0.74 -4.12 14.61
CA ALA A 30 -1.64 -3.39 13.74
C ALA A 30 -1.19 -1.93 13.62
N VAL A 31 -1.26 -1.39 12.41
CA VAL A 31 -1.06 0.05 12.22
C VAL A 31 -2.23 0.83 12.82
N PRO A 32 -2.03 2.10 13.19
CA PRO A 32 -3.09 2.88 13.83
C PRO A 32 -4.33 3.00 12.95
N GLN A 33 -5.50 2.84 13.57
CA GLN A 33 -6.77 3.13 12.92
C GLN A 33 -6.95 4.63 12.73
N TRP A 34 -7.82 5.01 11.80
CA TRP A 34 -8.19 6.42 11.56
C TRP A 34 -6.99 7.30 11.19
N THR A 35 -5.94 6.67 10.68
CA THR A 35 -4.74 7.39 10.26
C THR A 35 -4.91 7.93 8.85
N PRO A 36 -4.35 9.13 8.55
CA PRO A 36 -4.28 9.61 7.18
C PRO A 36 -3.07 9.07 6.41
N TYR A 37 -2.24 8.24 7.06
CA TYR A 37 -0.97 7.80 6.50
C TYR A 37 -1.04 6.41 5.90
N ILE A 38 -0.16 6.15 4.94
CA ILE A 38 0.27 4.81 4.54
C ILE A 38 1.62 4.58 5.21
N TYR A 39 1.86 3.39 5.74
CA TYR A 39 3.06 3.12 6.53
C TYR A 39 4.05 2.29 5.75
N GLN A 40 5.31 2.75 5.73
CA GLN A 40 6.43 1.98 5.20
C GLN A 40 6.95 1.06 6.32
N TRP A 41 7.04 -0.23 6.03
CA TRP A 41 7.46 -1.20 7.02
C TRP A 41 8.98 -1.14 7.19
N VAL A 42 9.44 -0.89 8.42
CA VAL A 42 10.88 -0.71 8.67
C VAL A 42 11.67 -1.99 8.41
N GLU A 43 11.09 -3.15 8.72
CA GLU A 43 11.73 -4.45 8.52
C GLU A 43 11.91 -4.81 7.04
N ASP A 44 11.07 -4.24 6.17
CA ASP A 44 11.20 -4.37 4.71
C ASP A 44 10.65 -3.09 4.06
N PRO A 45 11.51 -2.08 3.81
CA PRO A 45 11.06 -0.79 3.32
C PRO A 45 10.42 -0.80 1.93
N SER A 46 10.50 -1.91 1.21
CA SER A 46 9.78 -2.07 -0.06
C SER A 46 8.31 -2.42 0.13
N HIS A 47 7.89 -2.70 1.36
CA HIS A 47 6.52 -3.11 1.70
C HIS A 47 5.80 -2.04 2.49
N TYR A 48 4.55 -1.77 2.13
CA TYR A 48 3.73 -0.73 2.75
C TYR A 48 2.49 -1.35 3.37
N LEU A 49 2.08 -0.76 4.48
CA LEU A 49 0.96 -1.22 5.29
C LEU A 49 -0.14 -0.17 5.26
N ILE A 50 -1.35 -0.60 4.94
CA ILE A 50 -2.51 0.30 4.82
C ILE A 50 -3.60 -0.20 5.74
N GLU A 51 -4.04 0.66 6.66
CA GLU A 51 -5.13 0.32 7.58
C GLU A 51 -6.45 0.32 6.82
N LYS A 52 -7.19 -0.78 6.93
CA LYS A 52 -8.46 -0.95 6.24
C LYS A 52 -9.46 0.16 6.57
N ALA A 53 -9.50 0.60 7.83
CA ALA A 53 -10.43 1.63 8.26
C ALA A 53 -10.02 3.05 7.89
N SER A 54 -8.80 3.23 7.33
CA SER A 54 -8.31 4.53 6.92
C SER A 54 -8.84 4.93 5.54
N SER A 55 -8.63 6.19 5.17
CA SER A 55 -8.96 6.66 3.83
C SER A 55 -8.14 5.92 2.76
N GLY A 56 -6.88 5.59 3.07
CA GLY A 56 -6.06 4.76 2.18
C GLY A 56 -6.64 3.37 2.00
N GLY A 57 -7.14 2.77 3.09
CA GLY A 57 -7.77 1.46 3.05
C GLY A 57 -9.04 1.41 2.22
N SER A 58 -9.75 2.53 2.10
CA SER A 58 -10.91 2.62 1.20
C SER A 58 -10.49 2.85 -0.25
N ALA A 59 -9.50 3.72 -0.47
CA ALA A 59 -9.09 4.12 -1.81
C ALA A 59 -8.30 3.03 -2.55
N ILE A 60 -7.53 2.23 -1.81
CA ILE A 60 -6.60 1.26 -2.41
C ILE A 60 -7.30 0.22 -3.28
N TRP A 61 -8.58 -0.04 -3.03
CA TRP A 61 -9.34 -1.01 -3.80
C TRP A 61 -9.63 -0.56 -5.23
N GLN A 62 -9.36 0.70 -5.57
CA GLN A 62 -9.45 1.19 -6.94
C GLN A 62 -8.34 0.64 -7.83
N LEU A 63 -7.28 0.08 -7.24
CA LEU A 63 -6.09 -0.35 -7.96
C LEU A 63 -6.18 -1.82 -8.35
N GLY A 64 -5.88 -2.11 -9.61
CA GLY A 64 -5.80 -3.46 -10.14
C GLY A 64 -4.60 -3.61 -11.06
N VAL A 65 -4.45 -4.81 -11.61
CA VAL A 65 -3.34 -5.09 -12.55
C VAL A 65 -3.39 -4.13 -13.73
N GLY A 66 -2.24 -3.53 -14.06
CA GLY A 66 -2.11 -2.55 -15.12
C GLY A 66 -2.19 -1.10 -14.63
N ASP A 67 -2.72 -0.87 -13.44
CA ASP A 67 -2.72 0.47 -12.86
C ASP A 67 -1.32 0.83 -12.33
N THR A 68 -1.08 2.12 -12.18
CA THR A 68 0.20 2.61 -11.69
C THR A 68 0.03 3.35 -10.37
N ILE A 69 1.10 3.32 -9.59
CA ILE A 69 1.26 4.19 -8.43
C ILE A 69 2.53 5.00 -8.59
N GLN A 70 2.59 6.11 -7.89
CA GLN A 70 3.80 6.94 -7.81
C GLN A 70 4.23 6.99 -6.35
N LEU A 71 5.49 6.67 -6.14
CA LEU A 71 6.06 6.58 -4.81
C LEU A 71 7.41 7.27 -4.82
N ASP A 72 7.49 8.39 -4.12
CA ASP A 72 8.69 9.22 -4.03
C ASP A 72 9.27 9.57 -5.42
N GLY A 73 8.39 9.93 -6.34
CA GLY A 73 8.77 10.35 -7.68
C GLY A 73 9.00 9.22 -8.67
N GLN A 74 8.91 7.97 -8.24
CA GLN A 74 9.04 6.80 -9.11
C GLN A 74 7.66 6.24 -9.44
N THR A 75 7.48 5.79 -10.66
CA THR A 75 6.23 5.14 -11.10
C THR A 75 6.42 3.64 -11.13
N TYR A 76 5.47 2.94 -10.52
CA TYR A 76 5.46 1.47 -10.50
C TYR A 76 4.14 0.98 -11.09
N THR A 77 4.20 -0.12 -11.83
CA THR A 77 3.02 -0.72 -12.46
C THR A 77 2.66 -2.00 -11.72
N ILE A 78 1.38 -2.13 -11.36
CA ILE A 78 0.87 -3.33 -10.71
C ILE A 78 0.83 -4.47 -11.71
N PHE A 79 1.48 -5.57 -11.39
CA PHE A 79 1.49 -6.76 -12.25
C PHE A 79 0.77 -7.94 -11.63
N HIS A 80 0.46 -7.88 -10.34
CA HIS A 80 -0.23 -8.98 -9.65
C HIS A 80 -0.95 -8.46 -8.42
N VAL A 81 -2.10 -9.05 -8.13
CA VAL A 81 -2.87 -8.80 -6.90
C VAL A 81 -3.25 -10.15 -6.33
N MET A 82 -2.94 -10.38 -5.07
CA MET A 82 -3.34 -11.58 -4.35
C MET A 82 -4.41 -11.24 -3.32
N ARG A 83 -5.46 -12.05 -3.29
CA ARG A 83 -6.55 -11.92 -2.33
C ARG A 83 -6.54 -13.13 -1.41
N HIS A 84 -7.15 -12.96 -0.24
CA HIS A 84 -7.35 -14.06 0.72
C HIS A 84 -6.02 -14.68 1.17
N VAL A 85 -5.00 -13.85 1.35
CA VAL A 85 -3.70 -14.29 1.84
C VAL A 85 -3.78 -14.47 3.35
N PRO A 86 -3.47 -15.66 3.89
CA PRO A 86 -3.52 -15.87 5.33
C PRO A 86 -2.58 -14.90 6.06
N ASN A 87 -3.09 -14.28 7.11
CA ASN A 87 -2.30 -13.34 7.92
C ASN A 87 -1.52 -14.12 8.98
N ASP A 88 -0.50 -14.83 8.54
CA ASP A 88 0.38 -15.64 9.38
C ASP A 88 1.80 -15.61 8.84
N ASP A 89 2.67 -16.47 9.36
CA ASP A 89 4.08 -16.49 8.97
C ASP A 89 4.30 -16.83 7.50
N SER A 90 3.33 -17.42 6.82
CA SER A 90 3.45 -17.73 5.39
C SER A 90 3.28 -16.50 4.49
N ALA A 91 2.75 -15.41 5.01
CA ALA A 91 2.49 -14.22 4.21
C ALA A 91 3.77 -13.58 3.68
N TYR A 92 4.80 -13.51 4.50
CA TYR A 92 6.04 -12.85 4.08
C TYR A 92 6.78 -13.60 2.97
N PRO A 93 6.98 -14.92 3.04
CA PRO A 93 7.53 -15.66 1.90
C PRO A 93 6.69 -15.49 0.63
N THR A 94 5.37 -15.50 0.76
CA THR A 94 4.47 -15.27 -0.38
C THR A 94 4.70 -13.87 -0.96
N LEU A 95 4.81 -12.87 -0.09
CA LEU A 95 5.08 -11.50 -0.50
C LEU A 95 6.36 -11.39 -1.34
N LYS A 96 7.41 -12.08 -0.94
CA LYS A 96 8.71 -12.00 -1.61
C LYS A 96 8.81 -12.92 -2.83
N SER A 97 7.87 -13.83 -3.02
CA SER A 97 7.95 -14.85 -4.08
C SER A 97 7.70 -14.29 -5.48
N GLN A 98 7.09 -13.13 -5.61
CA GLN A 98 6.65 -12.59 -6.89
C GLN A 98 7.70 -11.72 -7.59
N GLY A 99 8.81 -11.41 -6.93
CA GLY A 99 9.84 -10.57 -7.53
C GLY A 99 9.44 -9.11 -7.73
N ALA A 100 8.54 -8.61 -6.91
CA ALA A 100 8.09 -7.23 -6.99
C ALA A 100 9.14 -6.26 -6.46
N THR A 101 9.16 -5.05 -7.02
CA THR A 101 10.00 -3.97 -6.51
C THR A 101 9.35 -3.32 -5.31
N VAL A 102 8.02 -3.19 -5.35
CA VAL A 102 7.23 -2.57 -4.29
C VAL A 102 5.96 -3.40 -4.07
N THR A 103 5.57 -3.52 -2.81
CA THR A 103 4.35 -4.22 -2.43
C THR A 103 3.61 -3.43 -1.36
N TRP A 104 2.31 -3.65 -1.25
CA TRP A 104 1.50 -3.09 -0.17
C TRP A 104 0.34 -4.00 0.14
N GLN A 105 -0.15 -3.90 1.37
CA GLN A 105 -1.21 -4.77 1.85
C GLN A 105 -2.25 -4.00 2.66
N THR A 106 -3.45 -4.55 2.69
CA THR A 106 -4.48 -4.16 3.64
C THR A 106 -5.25 -5.39 4.08
N CYS A 107 -5.96 -5.30 5.20
CA CYS A 107 -6.87 -6.36 5.63
C CYS A 107 -8.12 -6.38 4.75
N GLU A 108 -8.67 -7.56 4.52
CA GLU A 108 -9.88 -7.71 3.71
C GLU A 108 -11.15 -7.45 4.50
N SER A 109 -11.09 -7.55 5.82
CA SER A 109 -12.22 -7.29 6.72
C SER A 109 -11.75 -6.61 7.99
N ALA A 110 -12.68 -6.16 8.81
CA ALA A 110 -12.36 -5.55 10.09
C ALA A 110 -12.05 -6.57 11.20
N SER A 111 -12.12 -7.86 10.91
CA SER A 111 -11.82 -8.92 11.85
C SER A 111 -10.33 -8.96 12.19
N ALA A 112 -9.98 -9.25 13.43
CA ALA A 112 -8.58 -9.43 13.84
C ALA A 112 -7.90 -10.61 13.11
N ASN A 113 -8.67 -11.56 12.61
CA ASN A 113 -8.18 -12.72 11.87
C ASN A 113 -8.40 -12.59 10.37
N SER A 114 -8.57 -11.35 9.89
CA SER A 114 -8.80 -11.11 8.47
C SER A 114 -7.65 -11.60 7.63
N ASP A 115 -7.97 -12.17 6.46
CA ASP A 115 -6.99 -12.38 5.40
C ASP A 115 -6.49 -11.03 4.87
N LEU A 116 -5.38 -11.07 4.16
CA LEU A 116 -4.76 -9.90 3.56
C LEU A 116 -5.02 -9.87 2.05
N ALA A 117 -5.12 -8.66 1.52
CA ALA A 117 -4.95 -8.41 0.10
C ALA A 117 -3.59 -7.76 -0.12
N ILE A 118 -2.84 -8.21 -1.11
CA ILE A 118 -1.49 -7.74 -1.40
C ILE A 118 -1.41 -7.35 -2.87
N TRP A 119 -0.90 -6.16 -3.13
CA TRP A 119 -0.61 -5.66 -4.47
C TRP A 119 0.89 -5.73 -4.72
N PHE A 120 1.26 -6.14 -5.92
CA PHE A 120 2.66 -6.31 -6.34
C PHE A 120 2.92 -5.42 -7.55
N ALA A 121 3.93 -4.57 -7.46
CA ALA A 121 4.27 -3.64 -8.53
C ALA A 121 5.79 -3.64 -8.81
N ARG A 122 6.13 -3.19 -9.99
CA ARG A 122 7.53 -3.06 -10.43
C ARG A 122 7.71 -1.94 -11.45
#